data_60a17760ebde14b19acd5a3d967a1fb8
#
_entry.id   60a17760ebde14b19acd5a3d967a1fb8
#
_cell.length_a   1.000
_cell.length_b   1.000
_cell.length_c   1.000
_cell.angle_alpha   90.00
_cell.angle_beta   90.00
_cell.angle_gamma   90.00
#
_symmetry.space_group_name_H-M   'P 1'
#
loop_
_entity.id
_entity.type
_entity.pdbx_description
1 polymer ?
#
loop_
_entity_poly.entity_id
_entity_poly.type
_entity_poly.pdbx_seq_one_letter_code
_entity_poly.pdbx_strand_id
1 'polypeptide(L)'
;MKKHILTLLLPTLMASNAMAAQLYQAEDGSVLNIYSRLGFNVTSKNDEHGDANGEFDGRIGLNGSQTINEYASIIGQTQYQVGAAEYANQVNDKPSLTARYVWAGIDAKDYGRITGGRVASGLIMFTDIGDVFASSDVSMARQANKVDKTATQVFRQDGTLQYQNSLGNFDFSVAYILGNNTSELDYGYNAALRYTLDMGNLGTLAPVVAMQKNKGDARESNDTDYTFWGVGTRYYLGDLMLGALYSEDELGGYYSQTSTDKVMELTAVYSVNDKWALRAGYRSLENSEGDELELKDTTLEVQYKLTPRSSIYTNYVDRNGSRGYSNGQEVSFGGAHADESYYHLGLRYEL
;
A
#
# COMPACT_ATOMS: atom_id res chain seq x y z
N MET A 1 15.24 -22.28 29.34
CA MET A 1 14.24 -21.88 28.33
C MET A 1 14.15 -20.37 28.35
N LYS A 2 14.83 -19.68 27.43
CA LYS A 2 14.72 -18.22 27.30
C LYS A 2 13.43 -17.95 26.55
N LYS A 3 12.46 -17.32 27.21
CA LYS A 3 11.25 -16.78 26.56
C LYS A 3 11.73 -15.65 25.63
N HIS A 4 11.81 -15.91 24.35
CA HIS A 4 11.87 -14.85 23.35
C HIS A 4 10.48 -14.20 23.34
N ILE A 5 10.35 -13.08 24.05
CA ILE A 5 9.25 -12.16 23.85
C ILE A 5 9.50 -11.60 22.44
N LEU A 6 8.85 -12.19 21.44
CA LEU A 6 8.70 -11.58 20.15
C LEU A 6 7.87 -10.33 20.41
N THR A 7 8.55 -9.20 20.52
CA THR A 7 7.89 -7.90 20.49
C THR A 7 7.24 -7.85 19.11
N LEU A 8 5.94 -8.15 19.04
CA LEU A 8 5.09 -7.90 17.90
C LEU A 8 5.23 -6.40 17.61
N LEU A 9 6.18 -6.07 16.73
CA LEU A 9 6.15 -4.82 16.01
C LEU A 9 4.93 -4.94 15.08
N LEU A 10 3.73 -4.79 15.67
CA LEU A 10 2.59 -4.31 14.90
C LEU A 10 3.16 -3.14 14.10
N PRO A 11 3.00 -3.11 12.77
CA PRO A 11 3.38 -1.94 12.03
C PRO A 11 2.53 -0.81 12.58
N THR A 12 3.07 -0.14 13.61
CA THR A 12 2.63 1.19 13.93
C THR A 12 2.69 1.93 12.60
N LEU A 13 1.77 2.82 12.32
CA LEU A 13 1.70 3.70 11.15
C LEU A 13 3.02 4.45 10.83
N MET A 14 4.11 4.04 11.44
CA MET A 14 5.50 4.47 11.37
C MET A 14 6.46 3.43 10.77
N ALA A 15 5.97 2.37 10.10
CA ALA A 15 6.83 1.27 9.62
C ALA A 15 7.94 1.68 8.62
N SER A 16 7.92 2.92 8.14
CA SER A 16 9.01 3.45 7.29
C SER A 16 10.25 3.91 8.06
N ASN A 17 10.19 4.05 9.40
CA ASN A 17 11.30 4.62 10.18
C ASN A 17 12.29 3.59 10.73
N ALA A 18 11.95 2.30 10.77
CA ALA A 18 12.79 1.27 11.36
C ALA A 18 14.12 1.01 10.60
N MET A 19 14.21 1.48 9.35
CA MET A 19 15.35 1.26 8.46
C MET A 19 16.09 2.55 8.08
N ALA A 20 15.65 3.71 8.55
CA ALA A 20 16.23 5.00 8.21
C ALA A 20 17.62 5.19 8.87
N ALA A 21 18.57 5.75 8.13
CA ALA A 21 19.83 6.21 8.67
C ALA A 21 19.70 7.67 9.15
N GLN A 22 20.10 7.93 10.39
CA GLN A 22 20.10 9.29 10.93
C GLN A 22 21.19 10.12 10.24
N LEU A 23 20.77 11.19 9.55
CA LEU A 23 21.70 12.15 8.91
C LEU A 23 22.13 13.24 9.86
N TYR A 24 21.22 13.70 10.71
CA TYR A 24 21.45 14.83 11.59
C TYR A 24 20.62 14.72 12.86
N GLN A 25 21.20 15.14 13.97
CA GLN A 25 20.52 15.35 15.25
C GLN A 25 21.01 16.68 15.85
N ALA A 26 20.09 17.56 16.18
CA ALA A 26 20.36 18.82 16.86
C ALA A 26 20.39 18.64 18.40
N GLU A 27 20.93 19.63 19.10
CA GLU A 27 20.97 19.65 20.57
C GLU A 27 19.57 19.70 21.21
N ASP A 28 18.60 20.27 20.52
CA ASP A 28 17.19 20.33 20.94
C ASP A 28 16.43 19.02 20.72
N GLY A 29 17.11 17.95 20.24
CA GLY A 29 16.52 16.65 19.95
C GLY A 29 15.84 16.56 18.58
N SER A 30 15.90 17.60 17.75
CA SER A 30 15.43 17.55 16.37
C SER A 30 16.25 16.56 15.56
N VAL A 31 15.61 15.77 14.70
CA VAL A 31 16.27 14.75 13.88
C VAL A 31 15.88 14.85 12.41
N LEU A 32 16.83 14.48 11.55
CA LEU A 32 16.60 14.27 10.12
C LEU A 32 17.19 12.90 9.73
N ASN A 33 16.39 12.10 9.11
CA ASN A 33 16.74 10.74 8.66
C ASN A 33 16.61 10.62 7.15
N ILE A 34 17.42 9.77 6.56
CA ILE A 34 17.31 9.31 5.17
C ILE A 34 17.00 7.82 5.15
N TYR A 35 16.20 7.42 4.19
CA TYR A 35 15.95 6.02 3.88
C TYR A 35 15.85 5.82 2.38
N SER A 36 16.17 4.62 1.92
CA SER A 36 16.04 4.27 0.51
C SER A 36 15.69 2.78 0.35
N ARG A 37 15.14 2.45 -0.81
CA ARG A 37 14.99 1.08 -1.29
C ARG A 37 15.55 1.02 -2.70
N LEU A 38 16.34 0.01 -2.97
CA LEU A 38 16.78 -0.35 -4.31
C LEU A 38 16.44 -1.81 -4.54
N GLY A 39 15.74 -2.10 -5.61
CA GLY A 39 15.35 -3.44 -6.01
C GLY A 39 15.62 -3.68 -7.48
N PHE A 40 15.89 -4.93 -7.80
CA PHE A 40 15.98 -5.42 -9.16
C PHE A 40 15.23 -6.74 -9.24
N ASN A 41 14.31 -6.84 -10.20
CA ASN A 41 13.56 -8.05 -10.50
C ASN A 41 13.87 -8.51 -11.91
N VAL A 42 14.00 -9.82 -12.07
CA VAL A 42 13.80 -10.51 -13.35
C VAL A 42 12.39 -11.08 -13.31
N THR A 43 11.58 -10.78 -14.31
CA THR A 43 10.18 -11.18 -14.37
C THR A 43 9.78 -11.63 -15.77
N SER A 44 8.79 -12.51 -15.87
CA SER A 44 8.16 -12.87 -17.13
C SER A 44 6.90 -12.07 -17.45
N LYS A 45 6.59 -11.02 -16.67
CA LYS A 45 5.44 -10.15 -16.96
C LYS A 45 5.59 -9.43 -18.29
N ASN A 46 4.47 -9.26 -19.01
CA ASN A 46 4.38 -8.55 -20.30
C ASN A 46 5.36 -9.05 -21.33
N ASP A 47 5.54 -10.35 -21.39
CA ASP A 47 6.49 -10.94 -22.30
C ASP A 47 5.79 -11.35 -23.60
N GLU A 48 5.64 -10.41 -24.53
CA GLU A 48 5.13 -10.69 -25.87
C GLU A 48 6.07 -11.62 -26.68
N HIS A 49 7.29 -11.87 -26.20
CA HIS A 49 8.34 -12.59 -26.92
C HIS A 49 8.85 -13.84 -26.21
N GLY A 50 8.36 -14.18 -24.99
CA GLY A 50 8.80 -15.34 -24.20
C GLY A 50 10.12 -15.11 -23.45
N ASP A 51 10.63 -13.87 -23.36
CA ASP A 51 11.88 -13.50 -22.73
C ASP A 51 11.65 -12.83 -21.35
N ALA A 52 12.57 -13.01 -20.41
CA ALA A 52 12.49 -12.36 -19.11
C ALA A 52 12.84 -10.87 -19.21
N ASN A 53 12.08 -10.04 -18.52
CA ASN A 53 12.29 -8.60 -18.40
C ASN A 53 13.01 -8.25 -17.11
N GLY A 54 13.80 -7.15 -17.13
CA GLY A 54 14.40 -6.55 -15.95
C GLY A 54 13.58 -5.37 -15.46
N GLU A 55 13.16 -5.39 -14.18
CA GLU A 55 12.46 -4.28 -13.54
C GLU A 55 13.29 -3.71 -12.39
N PHE A 56 13.34 -2.38 -12.27
CA PHE A 56 13.98 -1.70 -11.15
C PHE A 56 12.93 -1.04 -10.26
N ASP A 57 13.06 -1.21 -8.93
CA ASP A 57 12.32 -0.48 -7.92
C ASP A 57 13.29 0.40 -7.13
N GLY A 58 13.22 1.70 -7.34
CA GLY A 58 14.02 2.68 -6.63
C GLY A 58 13.16 3.64 -5.82
N ARG A 59 13.48 3.81 -4.54
CA ARG A 59 12.83 4.80 -3.66
C ARG A 59 13.85 5.53 -2.84
N ILE A 60 13.64 6.83 -2.65
CA ILE A 60 14.44 7.65 -1.74
C ILE A 60 13.51 8.55 -0.94
N GLY A 61 13.81 8.73 0.34
CA GLY A 61 13.01 9.59 1.21
C GLY A 61 13.79 10.18 2.37
N LEU A 62 13.22 11.25 2.90
CA LEU A 62 13.65 11.90 4.13
C LEU A 62 12.47 11.95 5.08
N ASN A 63 12.73 11.82 6.37
CA ASN A 63 11.77 12.15 7.41
C ASN A 63 12.49 12.87 8.54
N GLY A 64 11.74 13.66 9.29
CA GLY A 64 12.31 14.38 10.41
C GLY A 64 11.27 14.79 11.42
N SER A 65 11.77 15.16 12.59
CA SER A 65 10.97 15.74 13.66
C SER A 65 11.72 16.87 14.34
N GLN A 66 10.95 17.87 14.81
CA GLN A 66 11.43 18.97 15.64
C GLN A 66 10.54 19.07 16.87
N THR A 67 11.15 19.01 18.04
CA THR A 67 10.44 19.15 19.32
C THR A 67 9.93 20.57 19.48
N ILE A 68 8.63 20.76 19.73
CA ILE A 68 8.02 22.03 20.11
C ILE A 68 8.08 22.18 21.63
N ASN A 69 7.65 21.13 22.34
CA ASN A 69 7.64 21.03 23.80
C ASN A 69 7.52 19.55 24.22
N GLU A 70 7.34 19.30 25.52
CA GLU A 70 7.19 17.94 26.04
C GLU A 70 5.96 17.16 25.52
N TYR A 71 4.95 17.84 24.97
CA TYR A 71 3.70 17.26 24.48
C TYR A 71 3.61 17.16 22.97
N ALA A 72 4.42 17.88 22.23
CA ALA A 72 4.26 17.96 20.78
C ALA A 72 5.58 18.13 20.01
N SER A 73 5.60 17.58 18.79
CA SER A 73 6.66 17.76 17.80
C SER A 73 6.08 18.08 16.43
N ILE A 74 6.76 18.91 15.65
CA ILE A 74 6.52 19.00 14.21
C ILE A 74 7.17 17.78 13.58
N ILE A 75 6.49 17.17 12.63
CA ILE A 75 6.96 15.99 11.89
C ILE A 75 6.76 16.21 10.40
N GLY A 76 7.57 15.55 9.57
CA GLY A 76 7.42 15.60 8.12
C GLY A 76 8.12 14.45 7.42
N GLN A 77 7.66 14.17 6.22
CA GLN A 77 8.21 13.11 5.38
C GLN A 77 8.11 13.47 3.91
N THR A 78 9.15 13.14 3.17
CA THR A 78 9.13 13.06 1.70
C THR A 78 9.58 11.67 1.26
N GLN A 79 8.93 11.09 0.25
CA GLN A 79 9.39 9.87 -0.40
C GLN A 79 9.06 9.95 -1.89
N TYR A 80 10.04 9.62 -2.70
CA TYR A 80 9.91 9.57 -4.15
C TYR A 80 10.25 8.20 -4.69
N GLN A 81 9.49 7.77 -5.69
CA GLN A 81 9.83 6.67 -6.59
C GLN A 81 10.84 7.20 -7.61
N VAL A 82 11.92 6.47 -7.81
CA VAL A 82 12.97 6.80 -8.80
C VAL A 82 12.66 6.06 -10.09
N GLY A 83 12.02 6.73 -11.04
CA GLY A 83 11.60 6.16 -12.33
C GLY A 83 12.70 6.15 -13.40
N ALA A 84 13.79 6.90 -13.20
CA ALA A 84 14.86 7.01 -14.20
C ALA A 84 15.54 5.66 -14.51
N ALA A 85 15.64 4.76 -13.52
CA ALA A 85 16.21 3.43 -13.73
C ALA A 85 15.27 2.48 -14.46
N GLU A 86 13.94 2.61 -14.26
CA GLU A 86 12.92 1.81 -14.95
C GLU A 86 12.82 2.18 -16.45
N TYR A 87 13.10 3.45 -16.77
CA TYR A 87 12.88 3.98 -18.11
C TYR A 87 14.15 4.50 -18.76
N ALA A 88 15.32 4.11 -18.30
CA ALA A 88 16.61 4.57 -18.85
C ALA A 88 16.74 4.37 -20.37
N ASN A 89 16.05 3.37 -20.90
CA ASN A 89 16.04 3.06 -22.35
C ASN A 89 14.72 3.42 -23.04
N GLN A 90 13.76 4.03 -22.35
CA GLN A 90 12.48 4.41 -22.93
C GLN A 90 12.49 5.89 -23.32
N VAL A 91 12.08 6.17 -24.55
CA VAL A 91 11.96 7.52 -25.12
C VAL A 91 10.74 8.29 -24.59
N ASN A 92 10.07 7.81 -23.54
CA ASN A 92 8.81 8.36 -23.07
C ASN A 92 9.04 9.38 -21.94
N ASP A 93 8.25 10.47 -21.98
CA ASP A 93 8.21 11.60 -21.02
C ASP A 93 7.76 11.22 -19.59
N LYS A 94 8.20 10.09 -19.06
CA LYS A 94 7.88 9.73 -17.67
C LYS A 94 8.80 10.48 -16.70
N PRO A 95 8.25 11.03 -15.60
CA PRO A 95 9.06 11.79 -14.65
C PRO A 95 10.11 10.90 -13.99
N SER A 96 11.33 11.42 -13.87
CA SER A 96 12.44 10.72 -13.20
C SER A 96 12.18 10.48 -11.72
N LEU A 97 11.34 11.30 -11.10
CA LEU A 97 10.92 11.19 -9.70
C LEU A 97 9.41 11.38 -9.60
N THR A 98 8.73 10.47 -8.94
CA THR A 98 7.29 10.55 -8.65
C THR A 98 7.06 10.59 -7.15
N ALA A 99 6.33 11.59 -6.67
CA ALA A 99 6.02 11.73 -5.26
C ALA A 99 5.14 10.58 -4.77
N ARG A 100 5.62 9.84 -3.77
CA ARG A 100 4.85 8.82 -3.05
C ARG A 100 4.21 9.41 -1.80
N TYR A 101 5.03 10.08 -0.99
CA TYR A 101 4.62 10.79 0.23
C TYR A 101 5.28 12.16 0.26
N VAL A 102 4.52 13.20 0.54
CA VAL A 102 5.00 14.56 0.79
C VAL A 102 4.01 15.21 1.75
N TRP A 103 4.37 15.25 3.03
CA TRP A 103 3.47 15.75 4.06
C TRP A 103 4.23 16.34 5.26
N ALA A 104 3.54 17.20 6.00
CA ALA A 104 3.97 17.69 7.30
C ALA A 104 2.82 17.61 8.31
N GLY A 105 3.14 17.69 9.60
CA GLY A 105 2.13 17.60 10.64
C GLY A 105 2.65 17.86 12.04
N ILE A 106 1.78 17.65 13.00
CA ILE A 106 2.05 17.71 14.43
C ILE A 106 1.75 16.35 15.05
N ASP A 107 2.71 15.80 15.75
CA ASP A 107 2.56 14.65 16.63
C ASP A 107 2.40 15.15 18.06
N ALA A 108 1.21 14.98 18.61
CA ALA A 108 0.86 15.36 19.98
C ALA A 108 0.88 14.16 20.95
N LYS A 109 1.68 13.14 20.63
CA LYS A 109 1.88 11.92 21.45
C LYS A 109 0.54 11.22 21.74
N ASP A 110 0.14 11.14 23.03
CA ASP A 110 -1.09 10.47 23.47
C ASP A 110 -2.37 11.13 22.90
N TYR A 111 -2.29 12.37 22.46
CA TYR A 111 -3.40 13.08 21.83
C TYR A 111 -3.49 12.83 20.32
N GLY A 112 -2.60 11.98 19.77
CA GLY A 112 -2.60 11.61 18.38
C GLY A 112 -1.82 12.58 17.48
N ARG A 113 -2.01 12.41 16.18
CA ARG A 113 -1.27 13.08 15.15
C ARG A 113 -2.19 13.69 14.10
N ILE A 114 -1.91 14.93 13.71
CA ILE A 114 -2.54 15.60 12.58
C ILE A 114 -1.49 15.78 11.49
N THR A 115 -1.78 15.32 10.28
CA THR A 115 -0.88 15.43 9.13
C THR A 115 -1.64 15.97 7.92
N GLY A 116 -0.96 16.72 7.07
CA GLY A 116 -1.52 17.30 5.84
C GLY A 116 -0.57 17.15 4.66
N GLY A 117 -1.11 16.84 3.48
CA GLY A 117 -0.37 16.64 2.25
C GLY A 117 -0.71 15.32 1.56
N ARG A 118 0.28 14.72 0.87
CA ARG A 118 0.18 13.36 0.32
C ARG A 118 0.62 12.37 1.39
N VAL A 119 -0.31 12.00 2.27
CA VAL A 119 -0.08 11.13 3.42
C VAL A 119 -0.33 9.65 3.11
N ALA A 120 0.13 8.75 3.98
CA ALA A 120 -0.43 7.41 4.08
C ALA A 120 -1.68 7.47 4.96
N SER A 121 -2.87 7.39 4.36
CA SER A 121 -4.11 7.40 5.15
C SER A 121 -4.28 6.11 5.95
N GLY A 122 -5.17 6.12 6.94
CA GLY A 122 -5.46 4.95 7.76
C GLY A 122 -5.96 3.73 6.99
N LEU A 123 -6.34 3.88 5.72
CA LEU A 123 -6.67 2.76 4.84
C LEU A 123 -5.50 1.77 4.66
N ILE A 124 -4.26 2.21 4.94
CA ILE A 124 -3.09 1.30 4.95
C ILE A 124 -3.26 0.17 5.96
N MET A 125 -3.99 0.37 7.07
CA MET A 125 -4.28 -0.70 8.04
C MET A 125 -5.06 -1.85 7.41
N PHE A 126 -5.87 -1.56 6.40
CA PHE A 126 -6.64 -2.54 5.66
C PHE A 126 -5.85 -3.13 4.50
N THR A 127 -5.21 -2.28 3.68
CA THR A 127 -4.47 -2.75 2.49
C THR A 127 -3.26 -3.60 2.84
N ASP A 128 -2.62 -3.37 3.98
CA ASP A 128 -1.51 -4.18 4.48
C ASP A 128 -1.87 -5.66 4.69
N ILE A 129 -3.16 -6.00 4.87
CA ILE A 129 -3.59 -7.39 5.06
C ILE A 129 -3.22 -8.23 3.82
N GLY A 130 -3.40 -7.67 2.62
CA GLY A 130 -3.05 -8.30 1.34
C GLY A 130 -1.61 -8.03 0.87
N ASP A 131 -1.01 -6.88 1.26
CA ASP A 131 0.34 -6.47 0.83
C ASP A 131 1.44 -7.14 1.65
N VAL A 132 1.64 -8.44 1.43
CA VAL A 132 2.61 -9.25 2.18
C VAL A 132 3.78 -9.73 1.34
N PHE A 133 3.68 -9.73 0.01
CA PHE A 133 4.70 -10.22 -0.90
C PHE A 133 5.80 -9.19 -1.15
N ALA A 134 6.99 -9.66 -1.50
CA ALA A 134 8.09 -8.78 -1.85
C ALA A 134 7.83 -8.01 -3.16
N SER A 135 7.16 -8.66 -4.12
CA SER A 135 6.66 -8.03 -5.34
C SER A 135 5.18 -8.37 -5.48
N SER A 136 4.32 -7.42 -5.18
CA SER A 136 2.86 -7.59 -5.28
C SER A 136 2.18 -6.28 -5.67
N ASP A 137 0.97 -6.42 -6.15
CA ASP A 137 0.08 -5.33 -6.52
C ASP A 137 -1.12 -5.34 -5.56
N VAL A 138 -1.58 -4.15 -5.18
CA VAL A 138 -2.80 -3.97 -4.39
C VAL A 138 -3.99 -3.95 -5.34
N SER A 139 -4.90 -4.93 -5.24
CA SER A 139 -6.05 -5.06 -6.14
C SER A 139 -7.26 -4.26 -5.70
N MET A 140 -7.42 -4.10 -4.39
CA MET A 140 -8.56 -3.39 -3.82
C MET A 140 -8.51 -1.89 -4.14
N ALA A 141 -9.69 -1.32 -4.35
CA ALA A 141 -9.88 0.11 -4.56
C ALA A 141 -9.14 0.68 -5.79
N ARG A 142 -8.94 -0.11 -6.83
CA ARG A 142 -8.24 0.31 -8.07
C ARG A 142 -8.99 1.39 -8.84
N GLN A 143 -10.31 1.50 -8.68
CA GLN A 143 -11.15 2.48 -9.36
C GLN A 143 -11.04 3.88 -8.77
N ALA A 144 -10.44 4.07 -7.58
CA ALA A 144 -10.29 5.38 -6.94
C ALA A 144 -9.58 6.40 -7.83
N ASN A 145 -8.64 5.95 -8.68
CA ASN A 145 -7.89 6.80 -9.60
C ASN A 145 -8.73 7.35 -10.78
N LYS A 146 -9.95 6.87 -10.98
CA LYS A 146 -10.87 7.39 -11.99
C LYS A 146 -11.47 8.73 -11.59
N VAL A 147 -11.64 8.97 -10.28
CA VAL A 147 -12.09 10.26 -9.72
C VAL A 147 -10.89 11.13 -9.35
N ASP A 148 -9.89 10.54 -8.72
CA ASP A 148 -8.68 11.26 -8.32
C ASP A 148 -7.43 10.59 -8.90
N LYS A 149 -6.88 11.17 -9.96
CA LYS A 149 -5.66 10.66 -10.63
C LYS A 149 -4.45 10.59 -9.69
N THR A 150 -4.48 11.32 -8.56
CA THR A 150 -3.43 11.26 -7.55
C THR A 150 -3.53 10.02 -6.68
N ALA A 151 -4.70 9.34 -6.67
CA ALA A 151 -4.96 8.10 -5.95
C ALA A 151 -4.35 6.87 -6.67
N THR A 152 -3.03 6.88 -6.87
CA THR A 152 -2.32 5.71 -7.44
C THR A 152 -2.49 4.44 -6.57
N GLN A 153 -2.75 4.64 -5.31
CA GLN A 153 -3.32 3.66 -4.37
C GLN A 153 -4.28 4.43 -3.46
N VAL A 154 -5.38 3.81 -3.06
CA VAL A 154 -6.46 4.45 -2.32
C VAL A 154 -6.02 5.18 -1.04
N PHE A 155 -4.98 4.69 -0.38
CA PHE A 155 -4.45 5.31 0.84
C PHE A 155 -3.44 6.44 0.58
N ARG A 156 -3.22 6.87 -0.68
CA ARG A 156 -2.31 7.96 -1.05
C ARG A 156 -2.98 8.91 -2.03
N GLN A 157 -3.50 10.02 -1.51
CA GLN A 157 -4.13 11.07 -2.30
C GLN A 157 -3.57 12.44 -1.88
N ASP A 158 -3.45 13.34 -2.85
CA ASP A 158 -3.01 14.71 -2.59
C ASP A 158 -4.09 15.47 -1.82
N GLY A 159 -3.68 16.49 -1.06
CA GLY A 159 -4.62 17.34 -0.33
C GLY A 159 -5.31 16.66 0.87
N THR A 160 -4.77 15.56 1.37
CA THR A 160 -5.34 14.84 2.52
C THR A 160 -4.96 15.52 3.82
N LEU A 161 -5.97 15.88 4.63
CA LEU A 161 -5.84 16.29 6.04
C LEU A 161 -6.32 15.12 6.91
N GLN A 162 -5.45 14.61 7.78
CA GLN A 162 -5.69 13.38 8.51
C GLN A 162 -5.44 13.55 10.01
N TYR A 163 -6.28 12.91 10.81
CA TYR A 163 -6.04 12.65 12.23
C TYR A 163 -5.91 11.14 12.47
N GLN A 164 -4.92 10.77 13.28
CA GLN A 164 -4.65 9.38 13.67
C GLN A 164 -4.34 9.30 15.16
N ASN A 165 -4.84 8.25 15.81
CA ASN A 165 -4.49 7.97 17.20
C ASN A 165 -4.61 6.49 17.53
N SER A 166 -4.00 6.09 18.65
CA SER A 166 -4.13 4.77 19.25
C SER A 166 -4.64 4.93 20.69
N LEU A 167 -5.76 4.29 20.99
CA LEU A 167 -6.38 4.30 22.33
C LEU A 167 -6.54 2.88 22.84
N GLY A 168 -5.68 2.47 23.76
CA GLY A 168 -5.61 1.09 24.22
C GLY A 168 -5.31 0.15 23.05
N ASN A 169 -6.23 -0.76 22.77
CA ASN A 169 -6.10 -1.73 21.69
C ASN A 169 -6.71 -1.26 20.34
N PHE A 170 -7.18 -0.03 20.27
CA PHE A 170 -7.76 0.56 19.06
C PHE A 170 -6.75 1.48 18.38
N ASP A 171 -6.51 1.25 17.09
CA ASP A 171 -5.89 2.21 16.19
C ASP A 171 -6.96 2.76 15.25
N PHE A 172 -7.03 4.07 15.09
CA PHE A 172 -8.01 4.68 14.20
C PHE A 172 -7.45 5.86 13.43
N SER A 173 -8.06 6.12 12.30
CA SER A 173 -7.74 7.25 11.45
C SER A 173 -9.01 7.78 10.80
N VAL A 174 -9.10 9.10 10.70
CA VAL A 174 -10.08 9.80 9.89
C VAL A 174 -9.37 10.84 9.05
N ALA A 175 -9.81 11.00 7.80
CA ALA A 175 -9.21 11.96 6.90
C ALA A 175 -10.27 12.66 6.04
N TYR A 176 -9.99 13.92 5.72
CA TYR A 176 -10.70 14.69 4.71
C TYR A 176 -9.72 14.99 3.56
N ILE A 177 -10.19 14.79 2.33
CA ILE A 177 -9.41 14.99 1.11
C ILE A 177 -9.96 16.21 0.42
N LEU A 178 -9.14 17.25 0.34
CA LEU A 178 -9.48 18.49 -0.35
C LEU A 178 -9.42 18.28 -1.86
N GLY A 179 -10.31 18.91 -2.60
CA GLY A 179 -10.20 18.99 -4.05
C GLY A 179 -8.83 19.53 -4.46
N ASN A 180 -8.30 18.99 -5.53
CA ASN A 180 -7.06 19.44 -6.12
C ASN A 180 -7.26 19.81 -7.60
N ASN A 181 -6.50 20.78 -8.10
CA ASN A 181 -6.65 21.24 -9.49
C ASN A 181 -6.03 20.29 -10.52
N THR A 182 -5.62 19.10 -10.10
CA THR A 182 -4.96 18.09 -10.96
C THR A 182 -5.86 16.90 -11.26
N SER A 183 -6.99 16.79 -10.58
CA SER A 183 -7.99 15.72 -10.74
C SER A 183 -9.41 16.30 -10.74
N GLU A 184 -10.38 15.45 -11.05
CA GLU A 184 -11.80 15.79 -11.04
C GLU A 184 -12.42 15.73 -9.62
N LEU A 185 -11.60 15.56 -8.60
CA LEU A 185 -12.04 15.47 -7.21
C LEU A 185 -12.50 16.83 -6.68
N ASP A 186 -13.73 16.92 -6.22
CA ASP A 186 -14.26 18.05 -5.42
C ASP A 186 -13.83 17.90 -3.96
N TYR A 187 -14.17 16.75 -3.36
CA TYR A 187 -13.70 16.38 -2.02
C TYR A 187 -13.77 14.87 -1.80
N GLY A 188 -13.12 14.41 -0.76
CA GLY A 188 -13.24 13.04 -0.29
C GLY A 188 -13.08 12.95 1.23
N TYR A 189 -13.41 11.79 1.77
CA TYR A 189 -13.12 11.44 3.16
C TYR A 189 -12.91 9.95 3.30
N ASN A 190 -12.10 9.56 4.28
CA ASN A 190 -11.92 8.17 4.64
C ASN A 190 -11.82 7.98 6.15
N ALA A 191 -12.06 6.74 6.57
CA ALA A 191 -11.88 6.32 7.95
C ALA A 191 -11.43 4.86 7.98
N ALA A 192 -10.63 4.52 8.98
CA ALA A 192 -10.25 3.15 9.26
C ALA A 192 -10.13 2.94 10.78
N LEU A 193 -10.47 1.73 11.21
CA LEU A 193 -10.39 1.29 12.60
C LEU A 193 -9.83 -0.13 12.64
N ARG A 194 -8.81 -0.34 13.46
CA ARG A 194 -8.26 -1.64 13.81
C ARG A 194 -8.40 -1.88 15.32
N TYR A 195 -8.77 -3.08 15.68
CA TYR A 195 -8.74 -3.54 17.08
C TYR A 195 -7.74 -4.68 17.22
N THR A 196 -6.86 -4.63 18.23
CA THR A 196 -5.90 -5.69 18.51
C THR A 196 -6.37 -6.51 19.71
N LEU A 197 -6.73 -7.75 19.48
CA LEU A 197 -7.18 -8.70 20.50
C LEU A 197 -6.06 -9.70 20.80
N ASP A 198 -5.42 -9.55 21.95
CA ASP A 198 -4.47 -10.54 22.47
C ASP A 198 -5.24 -11.68 23.17
N MET A 199 -5.13 -12.90 22.64
CA MET A 199 -5.77 -14.10 23.15
C MET A 199 -4.76 -15.00 23.89
N GLY A 200 -3.63 -14.46 24.30
CA GLY A 200 -2.56 -15.17 24.99
C GLY A 200 -1.96 -16.29 24.14
N ASN A 201 -2.01 -17.52 24.62
CA ASN A 201 -1.46 -18.69 23.89
C ASN A 201 -2.20 -19.02 22.58
N LEU A 202 -3.39 -18.46 22.38
CA LEU A 202 -4.16 -18.59 21.15
C LEU A 202 -3.77 -17.57 20.07
N GLY A 203 -2.77 -16.73 20.37
CA GLY A 203 -2.26 -15.74 19.41
C GLY A 203 -2.96 -14.39 19.49
N THR A 204 -2.78 -13.58 18.46
CA THR A 204 -3.34 -12.21 18.37
C THR A 204 -4.18 -12.07 17.12
N LEU A 205 -5.39 -11.54 17.25
CA LEU A 205 -6.30 -11.22 16.15
C LEU A 205 -6.39 -9.70 15.98
N ALA A 206 -6.29 -9.20 14.76
CA ALA A 206 -6.32 -7.77 14.46
C ALA A 206 -7.36 -7.44 13.36
N PRO A 207 -8.68 -7.46 13.68
CA PRO A 207 -9.71 -7.06 12.75
C PRO A 207 -9.61 -5.58 12.37
N VAL A 208 -9.93 -5.28 11.12
CA VAL A 208 -9.90 -3.94 10.51
C VAL A 208 -11.19 -3.70 9.75
N VAL A 209 -11.70 -2.47 9.84
CA VAL A 209 -12.73 -1.94 8.94
C VAL A 209 -12.23 -0.64 8.33
N ALA A 210 -12.55 -0.40 7.06
CA ALA A 210 -12.11 0.78 6.34
C ALA A 210 -13.19 1.25 5.36
N MET A 211 -13.23 2.55 5.12
CA MET A 211 -14.13 3.15 4.12
C MET A 211 -13.52 4.40 3.50
N GLN A 212 -13.92 4.69 2.26
CA GLN A 212 -13.62 5.95 1.58
C GLN A 212 -14.78 6.36 0.69
N LYS A 213 -14.97 7.68 0.55
CA LYS A 213 -15.79 8.28 -0.47
C LYS A 213 -15.03 9.42 -1.13
N ASN A 214 -15.08 9.47 -2.47
CA ASN A 214 -14.62 10.59 -3.27
C ASN A 214 -15.79 11.11 -4.09
N LYS A 215 -16.00 12.41 -4.10
CA LYS A 215 -16.98 13.13 -4.92
C LYS A 215 -16.25 13.84 -6.05
N GLY A 216 -16.66 13.57 -7.28
CA GLY A 216 -16.18 14.30 -8.44
C GLY A 216 -16.78 15.69 -8.56
N ASP A 217 -16.08 16.60 -9.24
CA ASP A 217 -16.57 17.95 -9.51
C ASP A 217 -17.55 17.94 -10.70
N ALA A 218 -18.82 18.14 -10.42
CA ALA A 218 -19.91 18.17 -11.40
C ALA A 218 -19.71 19.24 -12.50
N ARG A 219 -18.79 20.20 -12.32
CA ARG A 219 -18.47 21.23 -13.33
C ARG A 219 -17.60 20.70 -14.47
N GLU A 220 -16.88 19.61 -14.26
CA GLU A 220 -15.91 19.04 -15.21
C GLU A 220 -16.51 17.97 -16.13
N SER A 221 -17.79 17.86 -16.31
CA SER A 221 -18.49 17.01 -17.28
C SER A 221 -19.06 15.67 -16.81
N ASN A 222 -18.56 15.08 -15.74
CA ASN A 222 -19.12 13.83 -15.22
C ASN A 222 -19.27 13.90 -13.71
N ASP A 223 -20.50 13.77 -13.22
CA ASP A 223 -20.81 13.62 -11.79
C ASP A 223 -20.35 12.22 -11.32
N THR A 224 -19.02 12.05 -11.27
CA THR A 224 -18.39 10.76 -10.96
C THR A 224 -18.21 10.64 -9.46
N ASP A 225 -18.79 9.62 -8.88
CA ASP A 225 -18.68 9.29 -7.46
C ASP A 225 -17.95 7.97 -7.27
N TYR A 226 -17.10 7.91 -6.27
CA TYR A 226 -16.44 6.69 -5.87
C TYR A 226 -16.70 6.40 -4.39
N THR A 227 -17.06 5.16 -4.08
CA THR A 227 -17.25 4.67 -2.71
C THR A 227 -16.51 3.36 -2.53
N PHE A 228 -15.84 3.21 -1.42
CA PHE A 228 -15.11 1.99 -1.03
C PHE A 228 -15.44 1.64 0.41
N TRP A 229 -15.58 0.35 0.68
CA TRP A 229 -15.57 -0.19 2.03
C TRP A 229 -14.85 -1.55 2.05
N GLY A 230 -14.28 -1.89 3.21
CA GLY A 230 -13.60 -3.16 3.37
C GLY A 230 -13.58 -3.61 4.83
N VAL A 231 -13.55 -4.92 5.00
CA VAL A 231 -13.38 -5.59 6.29
C VAL A 231 -12.31 -6.66 6.15
N GLY A 232 -11.48 -6.82 7.17
CA GLY A 232 -10.45 -7.84 7.12
C GLY A 232 -9.81 -8.08 8.48
N THR A 233 -8.87 -8.98 8.54
CA THR A 233 -8.14 -9.29 9.76
C THR A 233 -6.77 -9.87 9.47
N ARG A 234 -5.84 -9.67 10.39
CA ARG A 234 -4.63 -10.48 10.53
C ARG A 234 -4.73 -11.31 11.80
N TYR A 235 -4.26 -12.54 11.73
CA TYR A 235 -4.12 -13.43 12.87
C TYR A 235 -2.67 -13.88 12.98
N TYR A 236 -2.10 -13.76 14.17
CA TYR A 236 -0.71 -14.11 14.47
C TYR A 236 -0.66 -15.23 15.49
N LEU A 237 0.05 -16.32 15.18
CA LEU A 237 0.30 -17.44 16.06
C LEU A 237 1.74 -17.92 15.93
N GLY A 238 2.59 -17.56 16.89
CA GLY A 238 4.01 -17.84 16.78
C GLY A 238 4.62 -17.24 15.51
N ASP A 239 5.23 -18.09 14.69
CA ASP A 239 5.89 -17.69 13.43
C ASP A 239 4.93 -17.61 12.22
N LEU A 240 3.64 -17.88 12.43
CA LEU A 240 2.60 -17.84 11.39
C LEU A 240 1.78 -16.56 11.50
N MET A 241 1.60 -15.88 10.36
CA MET A 241 0.59 -14.84 10.15
C MET A 241 -0.38 -15.28 9.07
N LEU A 242 -1.67 -15.15 9.33
CA LEU A 242 -2.73 -15.33 8.35
C LEU A 242 -3.46 -14.00 8.16
N GLY A 243 -3.79 -13.67 6.93
CA GLY A 243 -4.59 -12.51 6.55
C GLY A 243 -5.81 -12.93 5.76
N ALA A 244 -6.93 -12.25 5.99
CA ALA A 244 -8.14 -12.37 5.17
C ALA A 244 -8.79 -11.00 5.06
N LEU A 245 -9.22 -10.63 3.86
CA LEU A 245 -9.96 -9.40 3.62
C LEU A 245 -11.03 -9.59 2.56
N TYR A 246 -12.05 -8.75 2.65
CA TYR A 246 -13.05 -8.53 1.63
C TYR A 246 -13.28 -7.04 1.47
N SER A 247 -13.41 -6.56 0.24
CA SER A 247 -13.77 -5.18 -0.06
C SER A 247 -14.69 -5.08 -1.26
N GLU A 248 -15.43 -4.00 -1.28
CA GLU A 248 -16.27 -3.59 -2.40
C GLU A 248 -16.02 -2.13 -2.69
N ASP A 249 -15.91 -1.78 -3.97
CA ASP A 249 -15.86 -0.39 -4.39
C ASP A 249 -16.78 -0.15 -5.59
N GLU A 250 -17.43 1.00 -5.59
CA GLU A 250 -18.40 1.43 -6.58
C GLU A 250 -17.93 2.74 -7.24
N LEU A 251 -18.04 2.79 -8.57
CA LEU A 251 -17.75 3.95 -9.38
C LEU A 251 -18.98 4.33 -10.21
N GLY A 252 -19.67 5.40 -9.81
CA GLY A 252 -20.79 5.98 -10.52
C GLY A 252 -20.37 7.08 -11.48
N GLY A 253 -21.14 7.30 -12.56
CA GLY A 253 -20.95 8.40 -13.49
C GLY A 253 -19.79 8.27 -14.47
N TYR A 254 -18.96 7.25 -14.37
CA TYR A 254 -17.83 7.01 -15.29
C TYR A 254 -18.21 6.07 -16.45
N TYR A 255 -18.93 5.01 -16.16
CA TYR A 255 -19.52 4.10 -17.14
C TYR A 255 -21.02 4.40 -17.30
N SER A 256 -21.69 3.75 -18.24
CA SER A 256 -23.15 3.89 -18.43
C SER A 256 -23.97 3.41 -17.24
N GLN A 257 -23.38 2.53 -16.42
CA GLN A 257 -23.94 2.03 -15.16
C GLN A 257 -22.91 2.22 -14.04
N THR A 258 -23.29 1.94 -12.78
CA THR A 258 -22.35 1.94 -11.66
C THR A 258 -21.48 0.70 -11.74
N SER A 259 -20.18 0.91 -11.95
CA SER A 259 -19.19 -0.15 -11.95
C SER A 259 -18.87 -0.58 -10.52
N THR A 260 -18.87 -1.88 -10.26
CA THR A 260 -18.60 -2.44 -8.94
C THR A 260 -17.44 -3.43 -9.00
N ASP A 261 -16.39 -3.22 -8.20
CA ASP A 261 -15.35 -4.21 -7.94
C ASP A 261 -15.64 -4.92 -6.62
N LYS A 262 -15.53 -6.26 -6.63
CA LYS A 262 -15.52 -7.11 -5.45
C LYS A 262 -14.18 -7.80 -5.33
N VAL A 263 -13.54 -7.65 -4.18
CA VAL A 263 -12.21 -8.22 -3.94
C VAL A 263 -12.21 -9.07 -2.68
N MET A 264 -11.64 -10.26 -2.79
CA MET A 264 -11.33 -11.14 -1.66
C MET A 264 -9.86 -11.52 -1.73
N GLU A 265 -9.14 -11.38 -0.61
CA GLU A 265 -7.76 -11.86 -0.51
C GLU A 265 -7.56 -12.70 0.76
N LEU A 266 -6.80 -13.78 0.61
CA LEU A 266 -6.31 -14.62 1.69
C LEU A 266 -4.79 -14.65 1.61
N THR A 267 -4.11 -14.45 2.73
CA THR A 267 -2.65 -14.44 2.79
C THR A 267 -2.13 -15.27 3.95
N ALA A 268 -0.97 -15.85 3.78
CA ALA A 268 -0.24 -16.55 4.83
C ALA A 268 1.24 -16.22 4.74
N VAL A 269 1.87 -15.93 5.87
CA VAL A 269 3.31 -15.74 6.00
C VAL A 269 3.83 -16.64 7.10
N TYR A 270 4.79 -17.49 6.79
CA TYR A 270 5.44 -18.36 7.75
C TYR A 270 6.94 -18.05 7.82
N SER A 271 7.39 -17.59 8.99
CA SER A 271 8.80 -17.34 9.28
C SER A 271 9.46 -18.65 9.71
N VAL A 272 10.10 -19.36 8.76
CA VAL A 272 10.78 -20.63 9.04
C VAL A 272 11.90 -20.43 10.07
N ASN A 273 12.59 -19.31 9.99
CA ASN A 273 13.58 -18.80 10.94
C ASN A 273 13.88 -17.32 10.65
N ASP A 274 14.90 -16.75 11.31
CA ASP A 274 15.26 -15.32 11.17
C ASP A 274 15.64 -14.92 9.72
N LYS A 275 16.00 -15.89 8.86
CA LYS A 275 16.44 -15.65 7.48
C LYS A 275 15.43 -16.04 6.43
N TRP A 276 14.64 -17.09 6.64
CA TRP A 276 13.73 -17.64 5.64
C TRP A 276 12.28 -17.34 5.97
N ALA A 277 11.56 -16.83 5.00
CA ALA A 277 10.12 -16.66 5.05
C ALA A 277 9.47 -17.29 3.81
N LEU A 278 8.35 -17.97 4.05
CA LEU A 278 7.46 -18.52 3.01
C LEU A 278 6.18 -17.70 3.02
N ARG A 279 5.67 -17.38 1.82
CA ARG A 279 4.39 -16.68 1.68
C ARG A 279 3.51 -17.39 0.68
N ALA A 280 2.22 -17.40 0.97
CA ALA A 280 1.20 -17.88 0.07
C ALA A 280 0.03 -16.91 0.07
N GLY A 281 -0.67 -16.78 -1.03
CA GLY A 281 -1.85 -15.95 -1.13
C GLY A 281 -2.78 -16.39 -2.22
N TYR A 282 -4.05 -16.09 -2.03
CA TYR A 282 -5.09 -16.19 -3.03
C TYR A 282 -5.82 -14.86 -3.12
N ARG A 283 -6.05 -14.40 -4.33
CA ARG A 283 -6.80 -13.18 -4.64
C ARG A 283 -7.88 -13.48 -5.64
N SER A 284 -9.06 -12.91 -5.41
CA SER A 284 -10.13 -12.83 -6.40
C SER A 284 -10.59 -11.39 -6.52
N LEU A 285 -10.65 -10.86 -7.74
CA LEU A 285 -11.27 -9.59 -8.09
C LEU A 285 -12.27 -9.86 -9.21
N GLU A 286 -13.47 -9.30 -9.09
CA GLU A 286 -14.52 -9.35 -10.10
C GLU A 286 -15.10 -7.95 -10.27
N ASN A 287 -15.07 -7.45 -11.51
CA ASN A 287 -15.73 -6.19 -11.88
C ASN A 287 -17.05 -6.49 -12.59
N SER A 288 -18.09 -5.77 -12.21
CA SER A 288 -19.39 -5.79 -12.88
C SER A 288 -19.79 -4.40 -13.33
N GLU A 289 -20.44 -4.31 -14.48
CA GLU A 289 -20.99 -3.09 -15.09
C GLU A 289 -19.95 -1.99 -15.38
N GLY A 290 -18.66 -2.38 -15.45
CA GLY A 290 -17.54 -1.49 -15.73
C GLY A 290 -16.66 -2.00 -16.86
N ASP A 291 -15.43 -2.38 -16.53
CA ASP A 291 -14.46 -2.98 -17.46
C ASP A 291 -14.56 -4.50 -17.55
N GLU A 292 -15.37 -5.12 -16.70
CA GLU A 292 -15.62 -6.57 -16.62
C GLU A 292 -14.35 -7.41 -16.37
N LEU A 293 -13.34 -6.82 -15.73
CA LEU A 293 -12.11 -7.53 -15.36
C LEU A 293 -12.38 -8.58 -14.29
N GLU A 294 -11.94 -9.80 -14.52
CA GLU A 294 -11.92 -10.86 -13.52
C GLU A 294 -10.47 -11.33 -13.31
N LEU A 295 -10.03 -11.40 -12.05
CA LEU A 295 -8.73 -11.94 -11.67
C LEU A 295 -8.90 -13.02 -10.62
N LYS A 296 -8.13 -14.11 -10.77
CA LYS A 296 -7.96 -15.16 -9.76
C LYS A 296 -6.49 -15.52 -9.70
N ASP A 297 -5.80 -15.01 -8.69
CA ASP A 297 -4.36 -15.21 -8.52
C ASP A 297 -4.09 -16.17 -7.35
N THR A 298 -3.21 -17.14 -7.57
CA THR A 298 -2.55 -17.89 -6.49
C THR A 298 -1.07 -17.56 -6.51
N THR A 299 -0.55 -16.99 -5.41
CA THR A 299 0.84 -16.58 -5.30
C THR A 299 1.58 -17.41 -4.27
N LEU A 300 2.76 -17.91 -4.63
CA LEU A 300 3.71 -18.53 -3.72
C LEU A 300 5.03 -17.77 -3.77
N GLU A 301 5.61 -17.47 -2.60
CA GLU A 301 6.87 -16.74 -2.49
C GLU A 301 7.79 -17.35 -1.45
N VAL A 302 9.08 -17.39 -1.78
CA VAL A 302 10.17 -17.70 -0.86
C VAL A 302 11.09 -16.48 -0.77
N GLN A 303 11.39 -16.02 0.44
CA GLN A 303 12.32 -14.92 0.68
C GLN A 303 13.46 -15.39 1.59
N TYR A 304 14.69 -15.00 1.23
CA TYR A 304 15.88 -15.18 2.05
C TYR A 304 16.51 -13.83 2.40
N LYS A 305 16.67 -13.53 3.69
CA LYS A 305 17.35 -12.34 4.19
C LYS A 305 18.86 -12.57 4.17
N LEU A 306 19.56 -11.82 3.33
CA LEU A 306 21.02 -11.77 3.28
C LEU A 306 21.58 -11.03 4.50
N THR A 307 20.94 -9.91 4.82
CA THR A 307 21.21 -9.06 5.99
C THR A 307 19.86 -8.54 6.55
N PRO A 308 19.83 -7.84 7.69
CA PRO A 308 18.60 -7.18 8.15
C PRO A 308 18.01 -6.18 7.13
N ARG A 309 18.82 -5.71 6.17
CA ARG A 309 18.45 -4.69 5.17
C ARG A 309 18.46 -5.17 3.73
N SER A 310 18.72 -6.46 3.48
CA SER A 310 18.75 -6.99 2.12
C SER A 310 18.21 -8.39 2.04
N SER A 311 17.52 -8.68 0.95
CA SER A 311 16.91 -9.98 0.71
C SER A 311 16.94 -10.36 -0.77
N ILE A 312 16.96 -11.65 -1.00
CA ILE A 312 16.63 -12.27 -2.30
C ILE A 312 15.27 -12.93 -2.12
N TYR A 313 14.45 -12.89 -3.16
CA TYR A 313 13.15 -13.56 -3.18
C TYR A 313 12.83 -14.08 -4.56
N THR A 314 11.98 -15.08 -4.58
CA THR A 314 11.35 -15.56 -5.80
C THR A 314 9.88 -15.83 -5.53
N ASN A 315 9.03 -15.47 -6.46
CA ASN A 315 7.62 -15.82 -6.42
C ASN A 315 7.14 -16.33 -7.78
N TYR A 316 6.02 -17.03 -7.72
CA TYR A 316 5.25 -17.43 -8.88
C TYR A 316 3.79 -17.05 -8.63
N VAL A 317 3.18 -16.43 -9.61
CA VAL A 317 1.77 -16.06 -9.63
C VAL A 317 1.09 -16.90 -10.71
N ASP A 318 0.24 -17.81 -10.28
CA ASP A 318 -0.68 -18.51 -11.17
C ASP A 318 -1.95 -17.68 -11.29
N ARG A 319 -2.10 -17.05 -12.45
CA ARG A 319 -3.19 -16.12 -12.73
C ARG A 319 -4.16 -16.71 -13.74
N ASN A 320 -5.42 -16.77 -13.33
CA ASN A 320 -6.54 -17.15 -14.16
C ASN A 320 -7.63 -16.08 -14.06
N GLY A 321 -8.15 -15.62 -15.18
CA GLY A 321 -9.17 -14.60 -15.18
C GLY A 321 -9.68 -14.30 -16.57
N SER A 322 -10.56 -13.31 -16.64
CA SER A 322 -11.12 -12.82 -17.91
C SER A 322 -10.65 -11.38 -18.12
N ARG A 323 -10.20 -11.10 -19.33
CA ARG A 323 -9.70 -9.77 -19.70
C ARG A 323 -10.83 -8.76 -19.67
N GLY A 324 -10.59 -7.64 -18.99
CA GLY A 324 -11.49 -6.50 -18.97
C GLY A 324 -11.11 -5.47 -20.00
N TYR A 325 -12.06 -4.61 -20.40
CA TYR A 325 -11.85 -3.57 -21.39
C TYR A 325 -12.45 -2.23 -20.94
N SER A 326 -11.70 -1.16 -21.13
CA SER A 326 -12.15 0.21 -20.91
C SER A 326 -11.83 1.05 -22.13
N ASN A 327 -12.85 1.69 -22.74
CA ASN A 327 -12.71 2.46 -23.98
C ASN A 327 -12.05 1.68 -25.12
N GLY A 328 -12.34 0.38 -25.24
CA GLY A 328 -11.80 -0.50 -26.28
C GLY A 328 -10.34 -0.92 -26.05
N GLN A 329 -9.72 -0.52 -24.94
CA GLN A 329 -8.38 -0.94 -24.56
C GLN A 329 -8.48 -1.99 -23.43
N GLU A 330 -7.65 -3.02 -23.50
CA GLU A 330 -7.54 -4.02 -22.47
C GLU A 330 -7.02 -3.39 -21.17
N VAL A 331 -7.62 -3.79 -20.03
CA VAL A 331 -7.21 -3.40 -18.70
C VAL A 331 -6.20 -4.44 -18.18
N SER A 332 -4.93 -4.06 -18.08
CA SER A 332 -3.92 -4.86 -17.40
C SER A 332 -3.96 -4.60 -15.89
N PHE A 333 -3.60 -5.59 -15.10
CA PHE A 333 -3.45 -5.44 -13.67
C PHE A 333 -2.03 -5.79 -13.23
N GLY A 334 -1.38 -4.83 -12.58
CA GLY A 334 0.00 -4.98 -12.10
C GLY A 334 1.01 -5.23 -13.21
N GLY A 335 0.72 -4.76 -14.43
CA GLY A 335 1.57 -4.95 -15.59
C GLY A 335 1.49 -6.35 -16.23
N ALA A 336 0.47 -7.15 -15.91
CA ALA A 336 0.21 -8.44 -16.52
C ALA A 336 -1.25 -8.53 -17.01
N HIS A 337 -1.52 -9.37 -18.01
CA HIS A 337 -2.87 -9.66 -18.47
C HIS A 337 -3.63 -10.51 -17.43
N ALA A 338 -4.96 -10.51 -17.51
CA ALA A 338 -5.82 -11.22 -16.55
C ALA A 338 -5.66 -12.75 -16.58
N ASP A 339 -5.15 -13.30 -17.66
CA ASP A 339 -4.92 -14.71 -17.93
C ASP A 339 -3.43 -15.07 -18.04
N GLU A 340 -2.53 -14.19 -17.56
CA GLU A 340 -1.08 -14.35 -17.67
C GLU A 340 -0.46 -14.74 -16.33
N SER A 341 0.01 -15.99 -16.21
CA SER A 341 0.84 -16.42 -15.08
C SER A 341 2.28 -15.94 -15.26
N TYR A 342 2.93 -15.56 -14.15
CA TYR A 342 4.27 -14.99 -14.21
C TYR A 342 5.10 -15.28 -12.96
N TYR A 343 6.40 -15.05 -13.05
CA TYR A 343 7.32 -15.17 -11.92
C TYR A 343 8.12 -13.88 -11.71
N HIS A 344 8.68 -13.76 -10.50
CA HIS A 344 9.74 -12.81 -10.19
C HIS A 344 10.92 -13.54 -9.51
N LEU A 345 12.12 -13.11 -9.84
CA LEU A 345 13.34 -13.35 -9.06
C LEU A 345 13.94 -11.99 -8.74
N GLY A 346 14.00 -11.62 -7.47
CA GLY A 346 14.37 -10.28 -7.06
C GLY A 346 15.42 -10.20 -5.99
N LEU A 347 16.16 -9.10 -6.02
CA LEU A 347 17.07 -8.64 -4.98
C LEU A 347 16.57 -7.29 -4.48
N ARG A 348 16.50 -7.13 -3.15
CA ARG A 348 16.12 -5.87 -2.49
C ARG A 348 17.16 -5.47 -1.47
N TYR A 349 17.52 -4.20 -1.49
CA TYR A 349 18.35 -3.54 -0.49
C TYR A 349 17.60 -2.32 0.07
N GLU A 350 17.61 -2.17 1.39
CA GLU A 350 16.97 -1.04 2.10
C GLU A 350 18.01 -0.36 3.00
N LEU A 351 18.08 0.98 2.94
CA LEU A 351 18.95 1.80 3.78
C LEU A 351 18.13 2.41 4.92
#